data_3f039da914e28bf3ad23b9b57dd5a0cd
#
_entry.id   3f039da914e28bf3ad23b9b57dd5a0cd
#
_cell.length_a   1.000
_cell.length_b   1.000
_cell.length_c   1.000
_cell.angle_alpha   90.00
_cell.angle_beta   90.00
_cell.angle_gamma   90.00
#
_symmetry.space_group_name_H-M   'P 1'
#
loop_
_entity.id
_entity.type
_entity.pdbx_description
1 polymer ?
#
loop_
_entity_poly.entity_id
_entity_poly.type
_entity_poly.pdbx_seq_one_letter_code
_entity_poly.pdbx_strand_id
1 'polypeptide(L)' 'MKVLLFAGARDALGTESVEVETDLPVSVAELKENLSLQFPRLAKWVSVSRLAINNSFATDDELVGRDSEVALIPPVSGG' A
#
# COMPACT_ATOMS: atom_id res chain seq x y z
N MET A 1 2.68 -8.77 -6.41
CA MET A 1 2.80 -8.58 -4.94
C MET A 1 1.44 -8.25 -4.35
N LYS A 2 1.05 -8.95 -3.33
CA LYS A 2 -0.22 -8.71 -2.66
C LYS A 2 -0.07 -7.57 -1.64
N VAL A 3 -0.98 -6.60 -1.71
CA VAL A 3 -1.04 -5.49 -0.75
C VAL A 3 -2.40 -5.52 -0.08
N LEU A 4 -2.40 -5.61 1.24
CA LEU A 4 -3.62 -5.59 2.03
C LEU A 4 -4.15 -4.16 2.13
N LEU A 5 -5.45 -4.01 2.05
CA LEU A 5 -6.12 -2.70 2.14
C LEU A 5 -6.93 -2.61 3.43
N PHE A 6 -6.94 -1.44 4.04
CA PHE A 6 -7.68 -1.20 5.26
C PHE A 6 -8.52 0.07 5.16
N ALA A 7 -9.54 0.15 5.99
CA ALA A 7 -10.38 1.34 6.17
C ALA A 7 -10.92 1.87 4.83
N GLY A 8 -10.77 3.16 4.58
CA GLY A 8 -11.30 3.79 3.38
C GLY A 8 -10.74 3.27 2.07
N ALA A 9 -9.47 2.82 2.06
CA ALA A 9 -8.88 2.24 0.87
C ALA A 9 -9.59 0.92 0.51
N ARG A 10 -9.86 0.09 1.51
CA ARG A 10 -10.61 -1.15 1.31
C ARG A 10 -12.01 -0.85 0.79
N ASP A 11 -12.67 0.14 1.37
CA ASP A 11 -14.02 0.52 0.96
C ASP A 11 -14.04 1.08 -0.46
N ALA A 12 -13.01 1.82 -0.84
CA ALA A 12 -12.94 2.44 -2.16
C ALA A 12 -12.90 1.39 -3.29
N LEU A 13 -12.24 0.27 -3.07
CA LEU A 13 -12.15 -0.79 -4.07
C LEU A 13 -13.10 -1.96 -3.80
N GLY A 14 -13.67 -2.03 -2.62
CA GLY A 14 -14.56 -3.13 -2.26
C GLY A 14 -13.84 -4.47 -2.12
N THR A 15 -12.55 -4.45 -1.80
CA THR A 15 -11.77 -5.66 -1.64
C THR A 15 -10.74 -5.49 -0.54
N GLU A 16 -10.35 -6.61 0.06
CA GLU A 16 -9.40 -6.59 1.18
C GLU A 16 -7.94 -6.54 0.72
N SER A 17 -7.67 -6.82 -0.55
CA SER A 17 -6.30 -6.79 -1.07
C SER A 17 -6.30 -6.56 -2.56
N VAL A 18 -5.15 -6.14 -3.07
CA VAL A 18 -4.91 -6.01 -4.51
C VAL A 18 -3.58 -6.67 -4.86
N GLU A 19 -3.48 -7.12 -6.12
CA GLU A 19 -2.22 -7.60 -6.67
C GLU A 19 -1.58 -6.47 -7.45
N VAL A 20 -0.39 -6.07 -7.05
CA VAL A 20 0.38 -5.01 -7.71
C VAL A 20 1.50 -5.66 -8.50
N GLU A 21 1.60 -5.29 -9.76
CA GLU A 21 2.72 -5.76 -10.60
C GLU A 21 3.91 -4.84 -10.35
N THR A 22 5.01 -5.43 -9.92
CA THR A 22 6.23 -4.69 -9.64
C THR A 22 7.42 -5.65 -9.62
N ASP A 23 8.58 -5.11 -9.97
CA ASP A 23 9.83 -5.86 -9.80
C ASP A 23 10.20 -5.87 -8.32
N LEU A 24 10.83 -6.93 -7.88
CA LEU A 24 11.25 -7.08 -6.49
C LEU A 24 12.77 -7.27 -6.43
N PRO A 25 13.43 -6.69 -5.44
CA PRO A 25 12.88 -5.82 -4.40
C PRO A 25 12.48 -4.46 -4.95
N VAL A 26 11.55 -3.80 -4.25
CA VAL A 26 11.05 -2.50 -4.66
C VAL A 26 11.05 -1.59 -3.43
N SER A 27 11.35 -0.30 -3.62
CA SER A 27 11.27 0.64 -2.50
C SER A 27 9.80 0.94 -2.16
N VAL A 28 9.56 1.34 -0.92
CA VAL A 28 8.21 1.75 -0.50
C VAL A 28 7.70 2.88 -1.38
N ALA A 29 8.56 3.86 -1.70
CA ALA A 29 8.16 4.98 -2.57
C ALA A 29 7.71 4.50 -3.94
N GLU A 30 8.46 3.59 -4.56
CA GLU A 30 8.09 3.04 -5.87
C GLU A 30 6.83 2.19 -5.79
N LEU A 31 6.66 1.43 -4.72
CA LEU A 31 5.48 0.61 -4.53
C LEU A 31 4.23 1.48 -4.40
N LYS A 32 4.31 2.59 -3.66
CA LYS A 32 3.21 3.54 -3.59
C LYS A 32 2.87 4.11 -4.96
N GLU A 33 3.88 4.45 -5.75
CA GLU A 33 3.66 4.96 -7.09
C GLU A 33 2.98 3.92 -7.98
N ASN A 34 3.45 2.67 -7.92
CA ASN A 34 2.84 1.58 -8.67
C ASN A 34 1.39 1.33 -8.26
N LEU A 35 1.10 1.41 -6.98
CA LEU A 35 -0.28 1.29 -6.49
C LEU A 35 -1.17 2.37 -7.09
N SER A 36 -0.70 3.61 -7.09
CA SER A 36 -1.49 4.74 -7.61
C SER A 36 -1.69 4.63 -9.11
N LEU A 37 -0.69 4.16 -9.85
CA LEU A 37 -0.79 4.01 -11.30
C LEU A 37 -1.68 2.84 -11.70
N GLN A 38 -1.55 1.71 -11.03
CA GLN A 38 -2.31 0.51 -11.39
C GLN A 38 -3.73 0.54 -10.84
N PHE A 39 -3.95 1.26 -9.76
CA PHE A 39 -5.26 1.40 -9.12
C PHE A 39 -5.57 2.88 -8.89
N PRO A 40 -6.00 3.60 -9.94
CA PRO A 40 -6.24 5.05 -9.82
C PRO A 40 -7.22 5.43 -8.71
N ARG A 41 -8.15 4.53 -8.38
CA ARG A 41 -9.10 4.78 -7.30
C ARG A 41 -8.44 4.77 -5.92
N LEU A 42 -7.24 4.24 -5.83
CA LEU A 42 -6.44 4.26 -4.59
C LEU A 42 -5.53 5.46 -4.49
N ALA A 43 -5.32 6.20 -5.57
CA ALA A 43 -4.28 7.24 -5.61
C ALA A 43 -4.37 8.23 -4.45
N LYS A 44 -5.57 8.73 -4.15
CA LYS A 44 -5.72 9.69 -3.06
C LYS A 44 -5.52 9.03 -1.69
N TRP A 45 -5.86 7.75 -1.56
CA TRP A 45 -5.63 7.02 -0.32
C TRP A 45 -4.15 6.77 -0.11
N VAL A 46 -3.43 6.42 -1.17
CA VAL A 46 -1.97 6.22 -1.11
C VAL A 46 -1.28 7.49 -0.63
N SER A 47 -1.71 8.65 -1.13
CA SER A 47 -1.07 9.92 -0.78
C SER A 47 -1.19 10.29 0.69
N VAL A 48 -2.19 9.78 1.39
CA VAL A 48 -2.41 10.08 2.81
C VAL A 48 -2.15 8.89 3.71
N SER A 49 -1.81 7.73 3.15
CA SER A 49 -1.63 6.50 3.90
C SER A 49 -0.16 6.21 4.14
N ARG A 50 0.08 5.28 5.06
CA ARG A 50 1.40 4.73 5.29
C ARG A 50 1.40 3.28 4.84
N LEU A 51 2.56 2.79 4.41
CA LEU A 51 2.73 1.36 4.18
C LEU A 51 3.33 0.73 5.43
N ALA A 52 2.77 -0.41 5.80
CA ALA A 52 3.35 -1.25 6.84
C ALA A 52 3.95 -2.49 6.19
N ILE A 53 5.15 -2.84 6.59
CA ILE A 53 5.86 -4.02 6.13
C ILE A 53 6.04 -4.93 7.32
N ASN A 54 5.48 -6.12 7.25
CA ASN A 54 5.54 -7.09 8.35
C ASN A 54 5.13 -6.47 9.68
N ASN A 55 4.01 -5.77 9.67
CA ASN A 55 3.39 -5.14 10.83
C ASN A 55 4.13 -3.92 11.41
N SER A 56 5.08 -3.36 10.66
CA SER A 56 5.79 -2.15 11.09
C SER A 56 5.68 -1.09 10.02
N PHE A 57 5.41 0.14 10.41
CA PHE A 57 5.38 1.23 9.44
C PHE A 57 6.76 1.41 8.81
N ALA A 58 6.77 1.60 7.52
CA ALA A 58 7.98 1.69 6.73
C ALA A 58 8.22 3.09 6.21
N THR A 59 9.48 3.47 6.09
CA THR A 59 9.88 4.72 5.43
C THR A 59 9.98 4.50 3.94
N ASP A 60 9.96 5.59 3.16
CA ASP A 60 9.91 5.52 1.70
C ASP A 60 11.12 4.83 1.07
N ASP A 61 12.27 4.84 1.75
CA ASP A 61 13.50 4.25 1.23
C ASP A 61 13.68 2.77 1.60
N GLU A 62 12.82 2.23 2.43
CA GLU A 62 12.90 0.81 2.76
C GLU A 62 12.57 -0.05 1.56
N LEU A 63 13.23 -1.21 1.49
CA LEU A 63 13.00 -2.16 0.41
C LEU A 63 12.01 -3.23 0.84
N VAL A 64 11.14 -3.59 -0.10
CA VAL A 64 10.12 -4.62 0.09
C VAL A 64 10.50 -5.82 -0.76
N GLY A 65 10.58 -6.97 -0.13
CA GLY A 65 10.93 -8.21 -0.82
C GLY A 65 9.71 -9.10 -1.06
N ARG A 66 9.97 -10.22 -1.72
CA ARG A 66 8.92 -11.16 -2.14
C ARG A 66 8.10 -11.70 -0.98
N ASP A 67 8.74 -11.96 0.16
CA ASP A 67 8.09 -12.58 1.31
C ASP A 67 7.54 -11.57 2.31
N SER A 68 7.57 -10.30 1.98
CA SER A 68 7.06 -9.25 2.87
C SER A 68 5.53 -9.23 2.86
N GLU A 69 4.95 -9.05 4.02
CA GLU A 69 3.52 -8.76 4.13
C GLU A 69 3.34 -7.25 4.10
N VAL A 70 2.62 -6.75 3.11
CA VAL A 70 2.48 -5.32 2.87
C VAL A 70 1.04 -4.89 3.08
N ALA A 71 0.86 -3.80 3.78
CA ALA A 71 -0.47 -3.23 4.04
C ALA A 71 -0.48 -1.73 3.79
N LEU A 72 -1.54 -1.27 3.16
CA LEU A 72 -1.80 0.17 2.98
C LEU A 72 -2.74 0.61 4.10
N ILE A 73 -2.25 1.49 4.96
CA ILE A 73 -2.97 1.89 6.16
C ILE A 73 -3.28 3.37 6.11
N PRO A 74 -4.53 3.73 5.75
CA PRO A 74 -4.97 5.13 5.79
C PRO A 74 -5.00 5.65 7.21
N PRO A 75 -4.92 6.97 7.39
CA PRO A 75 -5.06 7.53 8.73
C PRO A 75 -6.46 7.23 9.27
N VAL A 76 -6.53 6.94 10.57
CA VAL A 76 -7.83 6.84 11.22
C VAL A 76 -8.40 8.23 11.28
N SER A 77 -9.61 8.39 10.80
CA SER A 77 -10.31 9.66 10.99
C SER A 77 -10.44 9.83 12.49
N GLY A 78 -10.00 10.97 12.98
CA GLY A 78 -10.01 11.26 14.40
C GLY A 78 -11.40 11.45 14.97
N GLY A 79 -12.26 10.78 14.37
CA GLY A 79 -13.62 10.74 14.79
C GLY A 79 -13.94 10.17 15.87
#